data_d8035c39a2deb4ecc6cf543cbeceeeb0
#
_entry.id   d8035c39a2deb4ecc6cf543cbeceeeb0
#
_cell.length_a   1.000
_cell.length_b   1.000
_cell.length_c   1.000
_cell.angle_alpha   90.00
_cell.angle_beta   90.00
_cell.angle_gamma   90.00
#
_symmetry.space_group_name_H-M   'P 1'
#
loop_
_entity.id
_entity.type
_entity.pdbx_description
1 polymer ?
#
loop_
_entity_poly.entity_id
_entity_poly.type
_entity_poly.pdbx_seq_one_letter_code
_entity_poly.pdbx_strand_id
1 'polypeptide(L)'
;MAGKHSPGFERLCDDARSRIRELSVTEAARLAREPGTLLVDVREESEWAAGHAAGAIHLSKGIIERDIETRVPDPHTRLLCYCGGGYRSALVADNLRKMGYDEVYSVAGGWRAWCAAELPTSRD
;
A
#
# COMPACT_ATOMS: atom_id res chain seq x y z
N MET A 1 -4.54 -19.58 -11.52
CA MET A 1 -4.19 -19.33 -10.13
C MET A 1 -3.93 -17.88 -9.92
N ALA A 2 -4.66 -17.32 -8.97
CA ALA A 2 -4.43 -15.95 -8.59
C ALA A 2 -3.00 -15.79 -8.12
N GLY A 3 -2.40 -14.64 -8.38
CA GLY A 3 -1.06 -14.37 -7.92
C GLY A 3 0.05 -15.00 -8.72
N LYS A 4 -0.28 -15.53 -9.87
CA LYS A 4 0.77 -16.06 -10.72
C LYS A 4 1.50 -14.94 -11.43
N HIS A 5 2.62 -14.58 -10.86
CA HIS A 5 3.54 -13.63 -11.44
C HIS A 5 4.78 -14.38 -11.90
N SER A 6 5.65 -13.68 -12.61
CA SER A 6 6.91 -14.28 -13.03
C SER A 6 7.77 -14.63 -11.81
N PRO A 7 8.60 -15.68 -11.89
CA PRO A 7 9.38 -16.13 -10.72
C PRO A 7 10.30 -15.06 -10.14
N GLY A 8 10.91 -14.24 -10.98
CA GLY A 8 11.79 -13.18 -10.49
C GLY A 8 11.06 -12.13 -9.70
N PHE A 9 9.87 -11.74 -10.17
CA PHE A 9 9.04 -10.77 -9.47
C PHE A 9 8.58 -11.33 -8.12
N GLU A 10 8.16 -12.60 -8.11
CA GLU A 10 7.74 -13.23 -6.86
C GLU A 10 8.87 -13.31 -5.85
N ARG A 11 10.08 -13.66 -6.30
CA ARG A 11 11.24 -13.69 -5.41
C ARG A 11 11.55 -12.31 -4.82
N LEU A 12 11.44 -11.28 -5.65
CA LEU A 12 11.67 -9.92 -5.18
C LEU A 12 10.66 -9.51 -4.11
N CYS A 13 9.40 -9.84 -4.33
CA CYS A 13 8.34 -9.52 -3.37
C CYS A 13 8.48 -10.34 -2.09
N ASP A 14 8.80 -11.63 -2.21
CA ASP A 14 8.99 -12.48 -1.04
C ASP A 14 10.18 -11.99 -0.19
N ASP A 15 11.24 -11.55 -0.84
CA ASP A 15 12.38 -10.98 -0.14
C ASP A 15 11.96 -9.73 0.64
N ALA A 16 11.23 -8.83 0.01
CA ALA A 16 10.72 -7.63 0.68
C ALA A 16 9.82 -7.99 1.86
N ARG A 17 8.95 -8.99 1.68
CA ARG A 17 8.03 -9.43 2.74
C ARG A 17 8.74 -9.94 3.98
N SER A 18 9.97 -10.42 3.85
CA SER A 18 10.73 -10.89 5.01
C SER A 18 11.12 -9.74 5.95
N ARG A 19 10.99 -8.49 5.52
CA ARG A 19 11.43 -7.32 6.29
C ARG A 19 10.29 -6.37 6.66
N ILE A 20 9.09 -6.59 6.12
CA ILE A 20 7.96 -5.68 6.32
C ILE A 20 6.89 -6.32 7.19
N ARG A 21 5.90 -5.52 7.54
CA ARG A 21 4.70 -6.00 8.23
C ARG A 21 3.52 -5.90 7.27
N GLU A 22 2.62 -6.88 7.34
CA GLU A 22 1.41 -6.91 6.52
C GLU A 22 0.19 -6.86 7.41
N LEU A 23 -0.88 -6.25 6.88
CA LEU A 23 -2.17 -6.16 7.55
C LEU A 23 -3.24 -6.68 6.60
N SER A 24 -4.32 -7.24 7.16
CA SER A 24 -5.51 -7.54 6.37
C SER A 24 -6.22 -6.24 6.01
N VAL A 25 -7.11 -6.29 5.01
CA VAL A 25 -7.90 -5.11 4.64
C VAL A 25 -8.81 -4.67 5.78
N THR A 26 -9.32 -5.60 6.57
CA THR A 26 -10.17 -5.27 7.72
C THR A 26 -9.39 -4.48 8.77
N GLU A 27 -8.18 -4.93 9.08
CA GLU A 27 -7.31 -4.21 10.00
C GLU A 27 -6.89 -2.85 9.45
N ALA A 28 -6.58 -2.80 8.15
CA ALA A 28 -6.19 -1.55 7.50
C ALA A 28 -7.34 -0.54 7.54
N ALA A 29 -8.56 -0.98 7.27
CA ALA A 29 -9.73 -0.09 7.32
C ALA A 29 -9.94 0.47 8.72
N ARG A 30 -9.73 -0.36 9.75
CA ARG A 30 -9.85 0.08 11.13
C ARG A 30 -8.77 1.10 11.49
N LEU A 31 -7.52 0.79 11.17
CA LEU A 31 -6.39 1.66 11.49
C LEU A 31 -6.42 2.97 10.72
N ALA A 32 -6.96 2.96 9.49
CA ALA A 32 -7.02 4.17 8.67
C ALA A 32 -7.86 5.27 9.30
N ARG A 33 -8.71 4.93 10.27
CA ARG A 33 -9.52 5.90 10.99
C ARG A 33 -8.76 6.59 12.12
N GLU A 34 -7.61 6.06 12.49
CA GLU A 34 -6.86 6.61 13.63
C GLU A 34 -6.03 7.81 13.21
N PRO A 35 -5.89 8.82 14.07
CA PRO A 35 -5.04 9.97 13.78
C PRO A 35 -3.60 9.53 13.48
N GLY A 36 -2.94 10.22 12.56
CA GLY A 36 -1.56 9.90 12.20
C GLY A 36 -1.42 8.69 11.31
N THR A 37 -2.51 8.24 10.71
CA THR A 37 -2.52 7.09 9.79
C THR A 37 -3.01 7.52 8.42
N LEU A 38 -2.30 7.10 7.37
CA LEU A 38 -2.68 7.36 5.98
C LEU A 38 -2.75 6.04 5.22
N LEU A 39 -3.82 5.91 4.44
CA LEU A 39 -3.98 4.82 3.49
C LEU A 39 -3.44 5.31 2.16
N VAL A 40 -2.47 4.60 1.61
CA VAL A 40 -1.73 5.05 0.43
C VAL A 40 -1.90 4.05 -0.72
N ASP A 41 -2.51 4.50 -1.80
CA ASP A 41 -2.66 3.71 -3.02
C ASP A 41 -1.40 3.86 -3.85
N VAL A 42 -0.69 2.75 -4.09
CA VAL A 42 0.56 2.78 -4.85
C VAL A 42 0.41 2.23 -6.26
N ARG A 43 -0.85 2.05 -6.70
CA ARG A 43 -1.15 1.55 -8.04
C ARG A 43 -0.90 2.63 -9.10
N GLU A 44 -1.03 2.24 -10.36
CA GLU A 44 -0.92 3.17 -11.48
C GLU A 44 -2.08 4.15 -11.49
N GLU A 45 -1.87 5.28 -12.14
CA GLU A 45 -2.89 6.33 -12.17
C GLU A 45 -4.20 5.88 -12.77
N SER A 46 -4.16 5.05 -13.81
CA SER A 46 -5.39 4.54 -14.43
C SER A 46 -6.19 3.64 -13.48
N GLU A 47 -5.50 2.88 -12.64
CA GLU A 47 -6.16 2.04 -11.65
C GLU A 47 -6.84 2.91 -10.57
N TRP A 48 -6.12 3.92 -10.10
CA TRP A 48 -6.66 4.88 -9.14
C TRP A 48 -7.91 5.57 -9.67
N ALA A 49 -7.85 6.04 -10.91
CA ALA A 49 -8.96 6.77 -11.52
C ALA A 49 -10.22 5.90 -11.67
N ALA A 50 -10.04 4.60 -11.87
CA ALA A 50 -11.17 3.67 -12.01
C ALA A 50 -11.86 3.36 -10.67
N GLY A 51 -11.20 3.68 -9.55
CA GLY A 51 -11.76 3.47 -8.21
C GLY A 51 -10.65 3.17 -7.21
N HIS A 52 -10.82 3.65 -5.98
CA HIS A 52 -9.83 3.47 -4.92
C HIS A 52 -10.51 3.44 -3.56
N ALA A 53 -9.77 3.06 -2.53
CA ALA A 53 -10.28 3.03 -1.17
C ALA A 53 -10.63 4.46 -0.74
N ALA A 54 -11.78 4.63 -0.12
CA ALA A 54 -12.21 5.96 0.33
C ALA A 54 -11.22 6.49 1.37
N GLY A 55 -10.84 7.76 1.21
CA GLY A 55 -9.90 8.41 2.12
C GLY A 55 -8.43 8.17 1.81
N ALA A 56 -8.11 7.33 0.82
CA ALA A 56 -6.73 7.08 0.46
C ALA A 56 -6.12 8.27 -0.29
N ILE A 57 -4.81 8.41 -0.16
CA ILE A 57 -4.05 9.31 -1.05
C ILE A 57 -3.36 8.46 -2.11
N HIS A 58 -3.03 9.08 -3.23
CA HIS A 58 -2.38 8.38 -4.33
C HIS A 58 -0.92 8.79 -4.47
N LEU A 59 -0.04 7.82 -4.34
CA LEU A 59 1.39 7.98 -4.62
C LEU A 59 1.86 6.69 -5.29
N SER A 60 1.88 6.69 -6.62
CA SER A 60 2.20 5.47 -7.36
C SER A 60 3.62 5.00 -7.08
N LYS A 61 3.83 3.70 -7.21
CA LYS A 61 5.13 3.07 -6.94
C LYS A 61 6.27 3.73 -7.70
N GLY A 62 6.02 4.22 -8.91
CA GLY A 62 7.05 4.82 -9.74
C GLY A 62 7.59 6.15 -9.23
N ILE A 63 6.86 6.82 -8.34
CA ILE A 63 7.27 8.14 -7.86
C ILE A 63 7.29 8.27 -6.34
N ILE A 64 6.85 7.26 -5.61
CA ILE A 64 6.63 7.41 -4.18
C ILE A 64 7.92 7.70 -3.42
N GLU A 65 9.02 7.05 -3.75
CA GLU A 65 10.29 7.30 -3.06
C GLU A 65 10.75 8.75 -3.26
N ARG A 66 10.48 9.31 -4.43
CA ARG A 66 10.82 10.69 -4.74
C ARG A 66 9.97 11.69 -3.95
N ASP A 67 8.68 11.37 -3.81
CA ASP A 67 7.70 12.38 -3.37
C ASP A 67 7.21 12.23 -1.93
N ILE A 68 7.45 11.08 -1.29
CA ILE A 68 6.84 10.80 0.02
C ILE A 68 7.26 11.81 1.09
N GLU A 69 8.52 12.20 1.10
CA GLU A 69 9.01 13.11 2.15
C GLU A 69 8.38 14.49 2.06
N THR A 70 7.99 14.91 0.87
CA THR A 70 7.26 16.16 0.69
C THR A 70 5.80 16.03 1.11
N ARG A 71 5.17 14.90 0.74
CA ARG A 71 3.76 14.67 1.01
C ARG A 71 3.50 14.28 2.47
N VAL A 72 4.42 13.54 3.07
CA VAL A 72 4.30 13.03 4.43
C VAL A 72 5.64 13.25 5.13
N PRO A 73 5.91 14.48 5.58
CA PRO A 73 7.23 14.79 6.15
C PRO A 73 7.53 14.12 7.49
N ASP A 74 6.51 13.70 8.24
CA ASP A 74 6.73 13.04 9.53
C ASP A 74 7.02 11.55 9.31
N PRO A 75 8.24 11.07 9.58
CA PRO A 75 8.60 9.67 9.37
C PRO A 75 7.94 8.70 10.34
N HIS A 76 7.23 9.21 11.35
CA HIS A 76 6.49 8.38 12.31
C HIS A 76 5.02 8.22 11.90
N THR A 77 4.58 8.83 10.80
CA THR A 77 3.23 8.64 10.28
C THR A 77 3.04 7.17 9.93
N ARG A 78 1.92 6.60 10.35
CA ARG A 78 1.59 5.21 10.00
C ARG A 78 1.08 5.17 8.57
N LEU A 79 1.80 4.44 7.72
CA LEU A 79 1.49 4.34 6.29
C LEU A 79 0.98 2.94 5.98
N LEU A 80 -0.22 2.86 5.44
CA LEU A 80 -0.84 1.60 5.02
C LEU A 80 -0.86 1.60 3.51
N CYS A 81 0.10 0.91 2.90
CA CYS A 81 0.28 0.92 1.44
C CYS A 81 -0.46 -0.25 0.82
N TYR A 82 -1.26 0.00 -0.21
CA TYR A 82 -1.95 -1.07 -0.91
C TYR A 82 -1.79 -0.94 -2.42
N CYS A 83 -1.82 -2.07 -3.09
CA CYS A 83 -1.84 -2.14 -4.55
C CYS A 83 -3.00 -3.05 -4.98
N GLY A 84 -2.89 -3.71 -6.13
CA GLY A 84 -3.96 -4.59 -6.61
C GLY A 84 -4.12 -5.85 -5.78
N GLY A 85 -3.01 -6.51 -5.45
CA GLY A 85 -3.02 -7.79 -4.75
C GLY A 85 -1.97 -7.95 -3.66
N GLY A 86 -1.24 -6.89 -3.30
CA GLY A 86 -0.28 -6.93 -2.21
C GLY A 86 1.17 -7.18 -2.64
N TYR A 87 1.47 -7.20 -3.92
CA TYR A 87 2.84 -7.41 -4.41
C TYR A 87 3.63 -6.11 -4.53
N ARG A 88 3.13 -5.15 -5.31
CA ARG A 88 3.80 -3.86 -5.47
C ARG A 88 3.93 -3.12 -4.16
N SER A 89 2.90 -3.21 -3.30
CA SER A 89 2.92 -2.54 -2.00
C SER A 89 3.95 -3.12 -1.06
N ALA A 90 4.29 -4.41 -1.19
CA ALA A 90 5.37 -5.00 -0.40
C ALA A 90 6.72 -4.35 -0.74
N LEU A 91 6.97 -4.12 -2.04
CA LEU A 91 8.20 -3.47 -2.48
C LEU A 91 8.26 -2.02 -2.01
N VAL A 92 7.12 -1.32 -2.08
CA VAL A 92 7.04 0.06 -1.59
C VAL A 92 7.29 0.13 -0.08
N ALA A 93 6.63 -0.75 0.68
CA ALA A 93 6.80 -0.76 2.13
C ALA A 93 8.26 -0.96 2.53
N ASP A 94 8.94 -1.87 1.84
CA ASP A 94 10.36 -2.13 2.13
C ASP A 94 11.22 -0.90 1.81
N ASN A 95 10.97 -0.22 0.70
CA ASN A 95 11.72 0.98 0.35
C ASN A 95 11.46 2.13 1.31
N LEU A 96 10.21 2.34 1.70
CA LEU A 96 9.90 3.42 2.65
C LEU A 96 10.53 3.15 4.02
N ARG A 97 10.56 1.88 4.44
CA ARG A 97 11.25 1.50 5.67
C ARG A 97 12.74 1.88 5.59
N LYS A 98 13.37 1.61 4.46
CA LYS A 98 14.78 1.96 4.24
C LYS A 98 15.01 3.46 4.26
N MET A 99 14.00 4.24 3.90
CA MET A 99 14.07 5.71 3.94
C MET A 99 13.86 6.29 5.33
N GLY A 100 13.50 5.45 6.31
CA GLY A 100 13.37 5.91 7.69
C GLY A 100 11.93 5.99 8.21
N TYR A 101 10.94 5.60 7.41
CA TYR A 101 9.56 5.50 7.90
C TYR A 101 9.43 4.23 8.73
N ASP A 102 9.08 4.39 10.01
CA ASP A 102 9.12 3.29 10.96
C ASP A 102 7.76 2.61 11.22
N GLU A 103 6.68 3.15 10.65
CA GLU A 103 5.34 2.59 10.79
C GLU A 103 4.74 2.36 9.41
N VAL A 104 5.34 1.45 8.64
CA VAL A 104 4.89 1.16 7.28
C VAL A 104 4.38 -0.27 7.19
N TYR A 105 3.23 -0.43 6.57
CA TYR A 105 2.59 -1.73 6.38
C TYR A 105 2.19 -1.90 4.92
N SER A 106 2.21 -3.14 4.45
CA SER A 106 1.62 -3.52 3.17
C SER A 106 0.28 -4.17 3.46
N VAL A 107 -0.75 -3.78 2.72
CA VAL A 107 -2.09 -4.33 2.92
C VAL A 107 -2.22 -5.60 2.08
N ALA A 108 -2.26 -6.74 2.74
CA ALA A 108 -2.37 -8.04 2.08
C ALA A 108 -3.68 -8.12 1.31
N GLY A 109 -3.61 -8.64 0.09
CA GLY A 109 -4.77 -8.75 -0.79
C GLY A 109 -5.16 -7.46 -1.50
N GLY A 110 -4.70 -6.32 -1.03
CA GLY A 110 -4.85 -5.03 -1.69
C GLY A 110 -6.25 -4.65 -2.10
N TRP A 111 -6.35 -3.98 -3.24
CA TRP A 111 -7.63 -3.49 -3.78
C TRP A 111 -8.65 -4.60 -3.98
N ARG A 112 -8.20 -5.77 -4.47
CA ARG A 112 -9.11 -6.90 -4.67
C ARG A 112 -9.77 -7.33 -3.37
N ALA A 113 -8.98 -7.48 -2.30
CA ALA A 113 -9.52 -7.88 -1.00
C ALA A 113 -10.39 -6.78 -0.40
N TRP A 114 -9.99 -5.51 -0.60
CA TRP A 114 -10.78 -4.36 -0.13
C TRP A 114 -12.19 -4.38 -0.71
N CYS A 115 -12.30 -4.58 -2.03
CA CYS A 115 -13.59 -4.65 -2.71
C CYS A 115 -14.38 -5.89 -2.30
N ALA A 116 -13.71 -7.04 -2.17
CA ALA A 116 -14.38 -8.28 -1.77
C ALA A 116 -14.97 -8.18 -0.36
N ALA A 117 -14.33 -7.40 0.51
CA ALA A 117 -14.84 -7.15 1.85
C ALA A 117 -15.86 -6.01 1.90
N GLU A 118 -16.20 -5.44 0.75
CA GLU A 118 -17.17 -4.35 0.64
C GLU A 118 -16.84 -3.14 1.49
N LEU A 119 -15.56 -2.84 1.60
CA LEU A 119 -15.09 -1.67 2.33
C LEU A 119 -15.30 -0.41 1.48
N PRO A 120 -15.35 0.79 2.10
CA PRO A 120 -15.70 2.01 1.37
C PRO A 120 -14.75 2.33 0.23
N THR A 121 -15.31 2.70 -0.91
CA THR A 121 -14.56 3.08 -2.11
C THR A 121 -14.99 4.45 -2.61
N SER A 122 -14.15 5.04 -3.45
CA SER A 122 -14.38 6.35 -4.05
C SER A 122 -13.81 6.37 -5.46
N ARG A 123 -14.26 7.34 -6.24
CA ARG A 123 -13.68 7.64 -7.56
C ARG A 123 -13.21 9.10 -7.65
N ASP A 124 -13.21 9.78 -6.55
CA ASP A 124 -12.79 11.18 -6.50
C ASP A 124 -11.29 11.37 -6.64
#